data_9f53d6922bffcc7fde253953e98806a3
#
_entry.id   9f53d6922bffcc7fde253953e98806a3
#
_cell.length_a   1.000
_cell.length_b   1.000
_cell.length_c   1.000
_cell.angle_alpha   90.00
_cell.angle_beta   90.00
_cell.angle_gamma   90.00
#
_symmetry.space_group_name_H-M   'P 1'
#
loop_
_entity.id
_entity.type
_entity.pdbx_description
1 polymer ?
#
loop_
_entity_poly.entity_id
_entity_poly.type
_entity_poly.pdbx_seq_one_letter_code
_entity_poly.pdbx_strand_id
1 'polypeptide(L)'
;MSNRLFQGVIHQMKDAIDRVIGVIDENGVIISCSELIKIGEIRQGVRDELNYTGDVITAGGYTYRPMTNGPKTDYIVFVEGEDKMAEKMSKLLAISLGNIKNLYDEKYDKGSFIKNIILDNILPSDIYIKSKELHFSTEELRIVFLIKFYGKTDMMPFEMLQNMFPDKSKDYVISVGEHDIVLVKDIKPGTESRDIEKIATNIADTLSTEFYTKVSIGISTVVENIKDLARAYKEAQVALEVGKVFETEKNIINYENLGIGRLIYQLPTTLCEMFLQEVFKKGSLESLDRETLMTIQCFFENNLNVSETSRKLFVHRNTLVYRLEKIRKLTGLDLREFEHAITFKVALMVKKYLNSKPIKF
;
A
#
# COMPACT_ATOMS: atom_id res chain seq x y z
N MET A 1 9.67 -14.51 -22.52
CA MET A 1 10.66 -15.02 -21.51
C MET A 1 10.38 -16.46 -21.11
N SER A 2 9.14 -16.86 -20.90
CA SER A 2 8.74 -18.23 -20.51
C SER A 2 9.21 -19.32 -21.48
N ASN A 3 9.28 -19.02 -22.80
CA ASN A 3 9.71 -19.98 -23.82
C ASN A 3 11.13 -20.54 -23.60
N ARG A 4 12.08 -19.68 -23.17
CA ARG A 4 13.45 -20.13 -22.86
C ARG A 4 13.51 -21.00 -21.61
N LEU A 5 12.69 -20.68 -20.60
CA LEU A 5 12.59 -21.44 -19.36
C LEU A 5 12.11 -22.86 -19.66
N PHE A 6 10.96 -22.98 -20.33
CA PHE A 6 10.38 -24.28 -20.68
C PHE A 6 11.32 -25.09 -21.58
N GLN A 7 11.93 -24.44 -22.58
CA GLN A 7 12.85 -25.15 -23.50
C GLN A 7 14.08 -25.73 -22.76
N GLY A 8 14.64 -25.00 -21.78
CA GLY A 8 15.72 -25.51 -20.96
C GLY A 8 15.36 -26.77 -20.17
N VAL A 9 14.17 -26.77 -19.57
CA VAL A 9 13.67 -27.91 -18.80
C VAL A 9 13.28 -29.11 -19.70
N ILE A 10 12.58 -28.84 -20.80
CA ILE A 10 12.23 -29.86 -21.81
C ILE A 10 13.49 -30.54 -22.35
N HIS A 11 14.53 -29.77 -22.60
CA HIS A 11 15.82 -30.32 -23.10
C HIS A 11 16.47 -31.27 -22.07
N GLN A 12 16.42 -30.93 -20.78
CA GLN A 12 16.93 -31.81 -19.70
C GLN A 12 16.07 -33.07 -19.52
N MET A 13 14.77 -32.96 -19.70
CA MET A 13 13.83 -34.09 -19.59
C MET A 13 13.87 -35.04 -20.80
N LYS A 14 14.36 -34.59 -21.95
CA LYS A 14 14.45 -35.39 -23.18
C LYS A 14 15.21 -36.67 -22.97
N ASP A 15 16.30 -36.65 -22.18
CA ASP A 15 17.14 -37.82 -21.94
C ASP A 15 16.49 -38.86 -21.03
N ALA A 16 15.45 -38.44 -20.27
CA ALA A 16 14.71 -39.30 -19.35
C ALA A 16 13.36 -39.80 -19.91
N ILE A 17 12.87 -39.18 -20.98
CA ILE A 17 11.58 -39.47 -21.62
C ILE A 17 11.78 -39.80 -23.06
N ASP A 18 11.63 -41.09 -23.43
CA ASP A 18 11.78 -41.63 -24.79
C ASP A 18 10.63 -41.25 -25.73
N ARG A 19 9.94 -40.12 -25.49
CA ARG A 19 8.80 -39.63 -26.25
C ARG A 19 8.94 -38.15 -26.52
N VAL A 20 8.29 -37.67 -27.56
CA VAL A 20 8.22 -36.22 -27.83
C VAL A 20 7.36 -35.56 -26.75
N ILE A 21 7.96 -34.57 -26.11
CA ILE A 21 7.31 -33.74 -25.07
C ILE A 21 7.41 -32.26 -25.41
N GLY A 22 6.45 -31.48 -24.97
CA GLY A 22 6.49 -30.04 -25.20
C GLY A 22 5.40 -29.26 -24.48
N VAL A 23 5.36 -27.96 -24.76
CA VAL A 23 4.42 -26.99 -24.21
C VAL A 23 3.81 -26.17 -25.34
N ILE A 24 2.50 -25.96 -25.29
CA ILE A 24 1.77 -25.02 -26.14
C ILE A 24 1.26 -23.85 -25.32
N ASP A 25 1.16 -22.67 -25.94
CA ASP A 25 0.64 -21.45 -25.33
C ASP A 25 -0.88 -21.32 -25.43
N GLU A 26 -1.40 -20.20 -24.98
CA GLU A 26 -2.82 -19.85 -25.05
C GLU A 26 -3.40 -19.80 -26.48
N ASN A 27 -2.57 -19.65 -27.50
CA ASN A 27 -2.98 -19.63 -28.90
C ASN A 27 -2.86 -21.01 -29.56
N GLY A 28 -2.46 -22.04 -28.80
CA GLY A 28 -2.23 -23.38 -29.33
C GLY A 28 -0.90 -23.55 -30.06
N VAL A 29 0.02 -22.56 -29.98
CA VAL A 29 1.34 -22.60 -30.63
C VAL A 29 2.31 -23.39 -29.74
N ILE A 30 3.08 -24.32 -30.37
CA ILE A 30 4.17 -25.02 -29.69
C ILE A 30 5.29 -24.03 -29.39
N ILE A 31 5.48 -23.67 -28.10
CA ILE A 31 6.51 -22.73 -27.66
C ILE A 31 7.79 -23.42 -27.16
N SER A 32 7.70 -24.69 -26.85
CA SER A 32 8.81 -25.52 -26.39
C SER A 32 8.56 -26.99 -26.77
N CYS A 33 9.60 -27.67 -27.25
CA CYS A 33 9.50 -29.08 -27.66
C CYS A 33 10.86 -29.78 -27.57
N SER A 34 10.86 -31.07 -27.26
CA SER A 34 12.05 -31.93 -27.33
C SER A 34 12.55 -32.12 -28.79
N GLU A 35 11.64 -31.97 -29.79
CA GLU A 35 11.96 -31.85 -31.19
C GLU A 35 11.83 -30.39 -31.63
N LEU A 36 12.96 -29.73 -31.85
CA LEU A 36 13.01 -28.29 -32.15
C LEU A 36 12.26 -27.90 -33.44
N ILE A 37 12.14 -28.81 -34.39
CA ILE A 37 11.47 -28.57 -35.69
C ILE A 37 9.96 -28.29 -35.48
N LYS A 38 9.35 -28.81 -34.42
CA LYS A 38 7.93 -28.65 -34.11
C LYS A 38 7.60 -27.30 -33.44
N ILE A 39 8.59 -26.56 -33.01
CA ILE A 39 8.36 -25.25 -32.40
C ILE A 39 7.78 -24.28 -33.41
N GLY A 40 6.67 -23.64 -33.08
CA GLY A 40 5.91 -22.75 -33.96
C GLY A 40 4.73 -23.42 -34.68
N GLU A 41 4.60 -24.77 -34.60
CA GLU A 41 3.40 -25.45 -35.13
C GLU A 41 2.19 -25.09 -34.26
N ILE A 42 1.00 -25.03 -34.87
CA ILE A 42 -0.26 -24.74 -34.21
C ILE A 42 -1.06 -26.02 -34.00
N ARG A 43 -1.47 -26.31 -32.77
CA ARG A 43 -2.36 -27.41 -32.40
C ARG A 43 -3.79 -26.88 -32.25
N GLN A 44 -4.53 -26.86 -33.35
CA GLN A 44 -5.91 -26.35 -33.38
C GLN A 44 -6.86 -27.23 -32.56
N GLY A 45 -7.83 -26.60 -31.85
CA GLY A 45 -8.92 -27.27 -31.12
C GLY A 45 -8.54 -27.87 -29.76
N VAL A 46 -7.25 -28.08 -29.45
CA VAL A 46 -6.80 -28.68 -28.18
C VAL A 46 -7.28 -27.92 -26.98
N ARG A 47 -7.25 -26.59 -27.02
CA ARG A 47 -7.68 -25.72 -25.91
C ARG A 47 -9.18 -25.80 -25.67
N ASP A 48 -9.96 -25.75 -26.74
CA ASP A 48 -11.41 -25.78 -26.63
C ASP A 48 -11.88 -27.11 -26.03
N GLU A 49 -11.25 -28.20 -26.45
CA GLU A 49 -11.53 -29.54 -25.96
C GLU A 49 -11.12 -29.72 -24.47
N LEU A 50 -9.97 -29.15 -24.06
CA LEU A 50 -9.54 -29.14 -22.66
C LEU A 50 -10.45 -28.30 -21.76
N ASN A 51 -10.98 -27.18 -22.25
CA ASN A 51 -11.94 -26.37 -21.52
C ASN A 51 -13.25 -27.12 -21.21
N TYR A 52 -13.62 -28.10 -22.07
CA TYR A 52 -14.78 -28.97 -21.84
C TYR A 52 -14.49 -30.13 -20.88
N THR A 53 -13.32 -30.74 -20.98
CA THR A 53 -12.96 -31.94 -20.21
C THR A 53 -12.27 -31.67 -18.88
N GLY A 54 -11.58 -30.55 -18.76
CA GLY A 54 -10.99 -30.02 -17.54
C GLY A 54 -9.68 -30.62 -17.06
N ASP A 55 -9.28 -31.83 -17.51
CA ASP A 55 -8.07 -32.50 -16.99
C ASP A 55 -7.11 -33.00 -18.08
N VAL A 56 -7.52 -33.92 -18.95
CA VAL A 56 -6.66 -34.49 -19.96
C VAL A 56 -7.46 -34.87 -21.20
N ILE A 57 -6.84 -34.66 -22.38
CA ILE A 57 -7.36 -35.06 -23.67
C ILE A 57 -6.31 -35.81 -24.47
N THR A 58 -6.74 -36.66 -25.40
CA THR A 58 -5.90 -37.32 -26.40
C THR A 58 -6.36 -36.91 -27.78
N ALA A 59 -5.43 -36.40 -28.60
CA ALA A 59 -5.72 -35.99 -29.96
C ALA A 59 -4.48 -36.09 -30.83
N GLY A 60 -4.65 -36.64 -32.05
CA GLY A 60 -3.60 -36.68 -33.07
C GLY A 60 -2.31 -37.40 -32.66
N GLY A 61 -2.42 -38.46 -31.84
CA GLY A 61 -1.29 -39.25 -31.36
C GLY A 61 -0.59 -38.65 -30.12
N TYR A 62 -1.17 -37.64 -29.50
CA TYR A 62 -0.61 -36.96 -28.32
C TYR A 62 -1.61 -36.88 -27.17
N THR A 63 -1.10 -36.89 -25.93
CA THR A 63 -1.84 -36.60 -24.71
C THR A 63 -1.53 -35.19 -24.24
N TYR A 64 -2.56 -34.37 -24.03
CA TYR A 64 -2.50 -32.98 -23.61
C TYR A 64 -3.06 -32.80 -22.22
N ARG A 65 -2.42 -31.95 -21.40
CA ARG A 65 -2.85 -31.62 -20.03
C ARG A 65 -2.59 -30.15 -19.73
N PRO A 66 -3.52 -29.44 -19.08
CA PRO A 66 -3.27 -28.08 -18.60
C PRO A 66 -2.17 -28.09 -17.53
N MET A 67 -1.30 -27.05 -17.56
CA MET A 67 -0.21 -26.93 -16.61
C MET A 67 -0.68 -26.50 -15.23
N THR A 68 -1.83 -25.78 -15.15
CA THR A 68 -2.42 -25.28 -13.90
C THR A 68 -3.90 -25.59 -13.86
N ASN A 69 -4.42 -25.95 -12.69
CA ASN A 69 -5.85 -26.20 -12.44
C ASN A 69 -6.57 -24.87 -12.09
N GLY A 70 -6.62 -23.91 -13.01
CA GLY A 70 -7.28 -22.62 -12.81
C GLY A 70 -8.27 -22.27 -13.93
N PRO A 71 -9.11 -21.24 -13.76
CA PRO A 71 -10.10 -20.84 -14.75
C PRO A 71 -9.50 -20.30 -16.05
N LYS A 72 -8.19 -20.01 -16.07
CA LYS A 72 -7.42 -19.65 -17.28
C LYS A 72 -6.26 -20.61 -17.45
N THR A 73 -6.30 -21.39 -18.51
CA THR A 73 -5.21 -22.28 -18.93
C THR A 73 -4.26 -21.49 -19.82
N ASP A 74 -3.17 -20.96 -19.26
CA ASP A 74 -2.18 -20.20 -20.00
C ASP A 74 -1.24 -21.11 -20.84
N TYR A 75 -0.95 -22.30 -20.29
CA TYR A 75 -0.03 -23.28 -20.92
C TYR A 75 -0.55 -24.69 -20.80
N ILE A 76 -0.32 -25.47 -21.85
CA ILE A 76 -0.73 -26.88 -21.93
C ILE A 76 0.52 -27.69 -22.25
N VAL A 77 0.79 -28.73 -21.48
CA VAL A 77 1.84 -29.71 -21.81
C VAL A 77 1.31 -30.77 -22.72
N PHE A 78 2.19 -31.34 -23.56
CA PHE A 78 1.85 -32.51 -24.37
C PHE A 78 2.95 -33.56 -24.32
N VAL A 79 2.53 -34.81 -24.48
CA VAL A 79 3.39 -35.99 -24.54
C VAL A 79 2.90 -36.87 -25.70
N GLU A 80 3.81 -37.35 -26.51
CA GLU A 80 3.52 -38.30 -27.58
C GLU A 80 2.97 -39.64 -27.06
N GLY A 81 1.89 -40.10 -27.65
CA GLY A 81 1.15 -41.33 -27.26
C GLY A 81 -0.20 -41.00 -26.63
N GLU A 82 -1.09 -42.03 -26.71
CA GLU A 82 -2.46 -41.98 -26.17
C GLU A 82 -2.69 -43.03 -25.12
N ASP A 83 -1.62 -43.60 -24.56
CA ASP A 83 -1.62 -44.66 -23.58
C ASP A 83 -1.53 -44.13 -22.13
N LYS A 84 -1.78 -45.04 -21.16
CA LYS A 84 -1.69 -44.71 -19.74
C LYS A 84 -0.32 -44.18 -19.30
N MET A 85 0.76 -44.49 -20.04
CA MET A 85 2.08 -43.99 -19.74
C MET A 85 2.20 -42.55 -20.16
N ALA A 86 1.72 -42.16 -21.36
CA ALA A 86 1.65 -40.76 -21.82
C ALA A 86 0.83 -39.90 -20.87
N GLU A 87 -0.30 -40.43 -20.34
CA GLU A 87 -1.13 -39.77 -19.35
C GLU A 87 -0.33 -39.49 -18.05
N LYS A 88 0.37 -40.51 -17.50
CA LYS A 88 1.22 -40.31 -16.30
C LYS A 88 2.35 -39.34 -16.54
N MET A 89 3.02 -39.43 -17.67
CA MET A 89 4.11 -38.52 -18.04
C MET A 89 3.60 -37.07 -18.21
N SER A 90 2.43 -36.88 -18.84
CA SER A 90 1.83 -35.55 -18.96
C SER A 90 1.52 -34.92 -17.61
N LYS A 91 1.08 -35.72 -16.62
CA LYS A 91 0.84 -35.24 -15.26
C LYS A 91 2.12 -34.82 -14.55
N LEU A 92 3.17 -35.63 -14.63
CA LEU A 92 4.48 -35.29 -14.06
C LEU A 92 5.08 -34.03 -14.71
N LEU A 93 4.97 -33.94 -16.04
CA LEU A 93 5.46 -32.78 -16.80
C LEU A 93 4.71 -31.51 -16.42
N ALA A 94 3.38 -31.57 -16.30
CA ALA A 94 2.55 -30.43 -15.89
C ALA A 94 2.93 -29.94 -14.48
N ILE A 95 3.08 -30.84 -13.51
CA ILE A 95 3.49 -30.50 -12.14
C ILE A 95 4.89 -29.89 -12.12
N SER A 96 5.86 -30.49 -12.81
CA SER A 96 7.25 -30.03 -12.81
C SER A 96 7.38 -28.65 -13.44
N LEU A 97 6.83 -28.48 -14.64
CA LEU A 97 6.89 -27.19 -15.35
C LEU A 97 6.05 -26.12 -14.67
N GLY A 98 4.91 -26.47 -14.09
CA GLY A 98 4.08 -25.56 -13.29
C GLY A 98 4.82 -25.02 -12.08
N ASN A 99 5.49 -25.88 -11.31
CA ASN A 99 6.29 -25.47 -10.16
C ASN A 99 7.48 -24.59 -10.58
N ILE A 100 8.17 -24.93 -11.65
CA ILE A 100 9.28 -24.12 -12.17
C ILE A 100 8.79 -22.75 -12.64
N LYS A 101 7.64 -22.68 -13.33
CA LYS A 101 7.02 -21.44 -13.74
C LYS A 101 6.68 -20.57 -12.51
N ASN A 102 6.04 -21.13 -11.49
CA ASN A 102 5.69 -20.40 -10.28
C ASN A 102 6.93 -19.84 -9.57
N LEU A 103 7.98 -20.64 -9.41
CA LEU A 103 9.26 -20.16 -8.84
C LEU A 103 9.91 -19.06 -9.68
N TYR A 104 9.80 -19.16 -11.01
CA TYR A 104 10.31 -18.13 -11.91
C TYR A 104 9.50 -16.84 -11.79
N ASP A 105 8.16 -16.94 -11.78
CA ASP A 105 7.28 -15.80 -11.66
C ASP A 105 7.48 -15.11 -10.30
N GLU A 106 7.61 -15.86 -9.19
CA GLU A 106 7.98 -15.31 -7.88
C GLU A 106 9.34 -14.60 -7.88
N LYS A 107 10.34 -15.22 -8.51
CA LYS A 107 11.69 -14.63 -8.58
C LYS A 107 11.72 -13.31 -9.35
N TYR A 108 10.92 -13.19 -10.41
CA TYR A 108 10.85 -12.02 -11.28
C TYR A 108 9.61 -11.15 -11.03
N ASP A 109 8.88 -11.40 -9.96
CA ASP A 109 7.74 -10.58 -9.56
C ASP A 109 8.22 -9.23 -9.00
N LYS A 110 7.96 -8.17 -9.77
CA LYS A 110 8.24 -6.80 -9.35
C LYS A 110 7.43 -6.38 -8.12
N GLY A 111 6.21 -6.88 -7.98
CA GLY A 111 5.36 -6.60 -6.83
C GLY A 111 5.96 -7.15 -5.53
N SER A 112 6.39 -8.41 -5.53
CA SER A 112 7.08 -9.02 -4.39
C SER A 112 8.42 -8.33 -4.07
N PHE A 113 9.13 -7.87 -5.11
CA PHE A 113 10.36 -7.10 -4.91
C PHE A 113 10.07 -5.78 -4.18
N ILE A 114 9.09 -4.99 -4.65
CA ILE A 114 8.67 -3.75 -3.98
C ILE A 114 8.16 -4.02 -2.57
N LYS A 115 7.38 -5.09 -2.35
CA LYS A 115 6.92 -5.51 -1.03
C LYS A 115 8.08 -5.72 -0.06
N ASN A 116 9.13 -6.41 -0.49
CA ASN A 116 10.31 -6.64 0.34
C ASN A 116 11.05 -5.33 0.66
N ILE A 117 11.09 -4.37 -0.27
CA ILE A 117 11.70 -3.06 -0.01
C ILE A 117 10.88 -2.26 1.02
N ILE A 118 9.58 -2.11 0.83
CA ILE A 118 8.74 -1.32 1.74
C ILE A 118 8.69 -1.89 3.16
N LEU A 119 8.81 -3.23 3.28
CA LEU A 119 8.84 -3.92 4.58
C LEU A 119 10.25 -4.02 5.20
N ASP A 120 11.26 -3.44 4.56
CA ASP A 120 12.67 -3.46 5.01
C ASP A 120 13.25 -4.89 5.13
N ASN A 121 12.78 -5.81 4.26
CA ASN A 121 13.16 -7.23 4.24
C ASN A 121 14.31 -7.54 3.27
N ILE A 122 14.91 -6.53 2.65
CA ILE A 122 15.99 -6.68 1.67
C ILE A 122 17.12 -5.69 1.98
N LEU A 123 18.35 -6.14 1.88
CA LEU A 123 19.51 -5.28 2.10
C LEU A 123 19.66 -4.23 0.99
N PRO A 124 20.08 -2.99 1.31
CA PRO A 124 20.29 -1.94 0.32
C PRO A 124 21.20 -2.33 -0.85
N SER A 125 22.23 -3.16 -0.60
CA SER A 125 23.11 -3.73 -1.65
C SER A 125 22.35 -4.60 -2.65
N ASP A 126 21.40 -5.39 -2.14
CA ASP A 126 20.68 -6.36 -2.94
C ASP A 126 19.54 -5.68 -3.76
N ILE A 127 19.06 -4.53 -3.30
CA ILE A 127 18.10 -3.71 -4.05
C ILE A 127 18.67 -3.37 -5.43
N TYR A 128 19.93 -2.92 -5.51
CA TYR A 128 20.55 -2.56 -6.77
C TYR A 128 20.73 -3.76 -7.71
N ILE A 129 21.18 -4.91 -7.18
CA ILE A 129 21.38 -6.13 -7.95
C ILE A 129 20.04 -6.62 -8.52
N LYS A 130 19.02 -6.74 -7.66
CA LYS A 130 17.68 -7.19 -8.08
C LYS A 130 16.99 -6.22 -9.04
N SER A 131 17.19 -4.90 -8.86
CA SER A 131 16.64 -3.92 -9.80
C SER A 131 17.15 -4.14 -11.21
N LYS A 132 18.44 -4.46 -11.38
CA LYS A 132 19.01 -4.80 -12.68
C LYS A 132 18.44 -6.10 -13.25
N GLU A 133 18.33 -7.15 -12.44
CA GLU A 133 17.76 -8.44 -12.85
C GLU A 133 16.29 -8.30 -13.32
N LEU A 134 15.51 -7.47 -12.62
CA LEU A 134 14.11 -7.24 -12.90
C LEU A 134 13.87 -6.17 -13.99
N HIS A 135 14.92 -5.56 -14.52
CA HIS A 135 14.82 -4.38 -15.39
C HIS A 135 13.90 -3.30 -14.78
N PHE A 136 14.15 -3.00 -13.50
CA PHE A 136 13.39 -2.05 -12.71
C PHE A 136 14.14 -0.72 -12.65
N SER A 137 13.47 0.38 -12.98
CA SER A 137 14.06 1.72 -12.83
C SER A 137 14.18 2.10 -11.36
N THR A 138 15.39 2.49 -10.95
CA THR A 138 15.69 2.86 -9.56
C THR A 138 15.49 4.33 -9.28
N GLU A 139 15.51 5.19 -10.31
CA GLU A 139 15.50 6.65 -10.22
C GLU A 139 14.23 7.22 -10.86
N GLU A 140 13.09 6.92 -10.30
CA GLU A 140 11.79 7.48 -10.68
C GLU A 140 11.09 8.05 -9.47
N LEU A 141 10.34 9.13 -9.68
CA LEU A 141 9.56 9.75 -8.62
C LEU A 141 8.40 8.86 -8.23
N ARG A 142 8.38 8.44 -6.97
CA ARG A 142 7.32 7.58 -6.43
C ARG A 142 6.76 8.14 -5.14
N ILE A 143 5.51 7.82 -4.89
CA ILE A 143 4.80 8.14 -3.65
C ILE A 143 4.10 6.90 -3.13
N VAL A 144 3.99 6.80 -1.80
CA VAL A 144 3.35 5.68 -1.13
C VAL A 144 2.03 6.13 -0.51
N PHE A 145 0.95 5.42 -0.85
CA PHE A 145 -0.35 5.53 -0.19
C PHE A 145 -0.56 4.26 0.64
N LEU A 146 -0.70 4.40 1.94
CA LEU A 146 -1.14 3.32 2.84
C LEU A 146 -2.64 3.43 3.04
N ILE A 147 -3.37 2.44 2.56
CA ILE A 147 -4.82 2.38 2.58
C ILE A 147 -5.22 1.37 3.65
N LYS A 148 -5.98 1.83 4.64
CA LYS A 148 -6.42 1.03 5.78
C LYS A 148 -7.95 0.94 5.82
N PHE A 149 -8.45 -0.29 5.94
CA PHE A 149 -9.87 -0.60 6.03
C PHE A 149 -10.28 -0.86 7.47
N TYR A 150 -11.50 -0.43 7.83
CA TYR A 150 -12.07 -0.66 9.16
C TYR A 150 -13.38 -1.43 9.02
N GLY A 151 -13.32 -2.73 9.21
CA GLY A 151 -14.48 -3.63 9.13
C GLY A 151 -14.15 -4.96 8.47
N LYS A 152 -15.08 -5.91 8.59
CA LYS A 152 -15.01 -7.16 7.82
C LYS A 152 -15.60 -6.89 6.45
N THR A 153 -14.87 -7.19 5.40
CA THR A 153 -15.37 -7.19 4.03
C THR A 153 -15.14 -8.56 3.43
N ASP A 154 -16.21 -9.16 2.92
CA ASP A 154 -16.14 -10.44 2.20
C ASP A 154 -15.64 -10.26 0.76
N MET A 155 -15.52 -9.03 0.30
CA MET A 155 -15.01 -8.67 -1.02
C MET A 155 -13.52 -8.34 -0.97
N MET A 156 -12.85 -8.37 -2.12
CA MET A 156 -11.41 -8.13 -2.24
C MET A 156 -11.10 -6.68 -2.67
N PRO A 157 -10.92 -5.72 -1.73
CA PRO A 157 -10.56 -4.35 -2.06
C PRO A 157 -9.26 -4.26 -2.87
N PHE A 158 -8.41 -5.27 -2.73
CA PHE A 158 -7.16 -5.40 -3.46
C PHE A 158 -7.36 -5.48 -4.98
N GLU A 159 -8.27 -6.32 -5.45
CA GLU A 159 -8.57 -6.47 -6.89
C GLU A 159 -9.15 -5.18 -7.48
N MET A 160 -9.99 -4.50 -6.72
CA MET A 160 -10.54 -3.21 -7.15
C MET A 160 -9.46 -2.15 -7.31
N LEU A 161 -8.55 -2.04 -6.34
CA LEU A 161 -7.41 -1.14 -6.45
C LEU A 161 -6.51 -1.49 -7.65
N GLN A 162 -6.27 -2.77 -7.91
CA GLN A 162 -5.52 -3.18 -9.11
C GLN A 162 -6.22 -2.76 -10.41
N ASN A 163 -7.55 -2.80 -10.45
CA ASN A 163 -8.32 -2.35 -11.61
C ASN A 163 -8.29 -0.81 -11.77
N MET A 164 -8.26 -0.05 -10.65
CA MET A 164 -8.07 1.40 -10.69
C MET A 164 -6.69 1.81 -11.20
N PHE A 165 -5.66 0.97 -10.99
CA PHE A 165 -4.28 1.21 -11.40
C PHE A 165 -3.77 0.06 -12.28
N PRO A 166 -4.21 0.00 -13.55
CA PRO A 166 -3.94 -1.14 -14.44
C PRO A 166 -2.49 -1.20 -14.95
N ASP A 167 -1.74 -0.10 -14.90
CA ASP A 167 -0.33 -0.06 -15.36
C ASP A 167 0.61 -0.69 -14.30
N LYS A 168 0.65 -2.02 -14.30
CA LYS A 168 1.51 -2.81 -13.40
C LYS A 168 3.02 -2.60 -13.62
N SER A 169 3.42 -1.82 -14.60
CA SER A 169 4.83 -1.46 -14.83
C SER A 169 5.24 -0.23 -14.01
N LYS A 170 4.27 0.61 -13.60
CA LYS A 170 4.46 1.87 -12.91
C LYS A 170 3.84 1.90 -11.51
N ASP A 171 2.63 1.34 -11.38
CA ASP A 171 1.83 1.39 -10.17
C ASP A 171 1.76 0.01 -9.52
N TYR A 172 2.20 -0.09 -8.28
CA TYR A 172 2.26 -1.37 -7.54
C TYR A 172 1.27 -1.36 -6.40
N VAL A 173 0.21 -2.17 -6.52
CA VAL A 173 -0.75 -2.43 -5.45
C VAL A 173 -0.29 -3.67 -4.68
N ILE A 174 -0.07 -3.55 -3.38
CA ILE A 174 0.58 -4.56 -2.55
C ILE A 174 -0.21 -4.76 -1.26
N SER A 175 -0.62 -5.98 -0.97
CA SER A 175 -1.19 -6.33 0.33
C SER A 175 -0.06 -6.54 1.34
N VAL A 176 -0.09 -5.76 2.44
CA VAL A 176 0.89 -5.83 3.53
C VAL A 176 0.30 -6.36 4.82
N GLY A 177 -1.02 -6.50 4.89
CA GLY A 177 -1.76 -7.05 6.03
C GLY A 177 -3.17 -7.42 5.61
N GLU A 178 -3.96 -7.93 6.53
CA GLU A 178 -5.34 -8.35 6.29
C GLU A 178 -6.24 -7.17 5.86
N HIS A 179 -6.00 -5.99 6.46
CA HIS A 179 -6.77 -4.78 6.23
C HIS A 179 -5.94 -3.62 5.67
N ASP A 180 -4.68 -3.87 5.32
CA ASP A 180 -3.72 -2.85 4.91
C ASP A 180 -3.22 -3.13 3.49
N ILE A 181 -3.48 -2.18 2.59
CA ILE A 181 -3.01 -2.20 1.21
C ILE A 181 -2.12 -0.99 0.97
N VAL A 182 -1.03 -1.21 0.27
CA VAL A 182 -0.11 -0.15 -0.15
C VAL A 182 -0.19 0.02 -1.66
N LEU A 183 -0.36 1.26 -2.09
CA LEU A 183 -0.14 1.66 -3.47
C LEU A 183 1.18 2.43 -3.54
N VAL A 184 2.15 1.88 -4.27
CA VAL A 184 3.36 2.60 -4.69
C VAL A 184 3.10 3.12 -6.09
N LYS A 185 2.94 4.43 -6.21
CA LYS A 185 2.56 5.08 -7.47
C LYS A 185 3.71 5.87 -8.07
N ASP A 186 3.93 5.68 -9.37
CA ASP A 186 4.78 6.54 -10.17
C ASP A 186 4.11 7.90 -10.39
N ILE A 187 4.86 8.98 -10.20
CA ILE A 187 4.38 10.35 -10.40
C ILE A 187 5.30 11.14 -11.34
N LYS A 188 4.73 12.11 -12.04
CA LYS A 188 5.50 12.95 -12.96
C LYS A 188 6.20 14.09 -12.20
N PRO A 189 7.38 14.53 -12.67
CA PRO A 189 7.99 15.76 -12.14
C PRO A 189 7.01 16.93 -12.22
N GLY A 190 6.93 17.71 -11.12
CA GLY A 190 6.02 18.85 -11.03
C GLY A 190 4.57 18.52 -10.65
N THR A 191 4.26 17.26 -10.27
CA THR A 191 2.95 16.93 -9.70
C THR A 191 2.72 17.70 -8.41
N GLU A 192 1.62 18.46 -8.34
CA GLU A 192 1.28 19.25 -7.16
C GLU A 192 0.65 18.41 -6.06
N SER A 193 0.79 18.84 -4.79
CA SER A 193 0.14 18.18 -3.63
C SER A 193 -1.37 18.02 -3.81
N ARG A 194 -2.03 18.95 -4.48
CA ARG A 194 -3.47 18.87 -4.78
C ARG A 194 -3.83 17.69 -5.68
N ASP A 195 -2.99 17.35 -6.63
CA ASP A 195 -3.26 16.23 -7.53
C ASP A 195 -3.02 14.89 -6.82
N ILE A 196 -2.04 14.85 -5.91
CA ILE A 196 -1.82 13.70 -5.02
C ILE A 196 -3.03 13.50 -4.10
N GLU A 197 -3.57 14.57 -3.51
CA GLU A 197 -4.77 14.51 -2.67
C GLU A 197 -6.01 14.06 -3.46
N LYS A 198 -6.18 14.49 -4.73
CA LYS A 198 -7.25 14.00 -5.59
C LYS A 198 -7.17 12.49 -5.84
N ILE A 199 -5.97 11.95 -6.04
CA ILE A 199 -5.78 10.49 -6.19
C ILE A 199 -6.26 9.78 -4.92
N ALA A 200 -5.84 10.25 -3.74
CA ALA A 200 -6.25 9.68 -2.47
C ALA A 200 -7.77 9.78 -2.25
N THR A 201 -8.37 10.93 -2.61
CA THR A 201 -9.82 11.14 -2.52
C THR A 201 -10.57 10.17 -3.42
N ASN A 202 -10.17 10.02 -4.67
CA ASN A 202 -10.79 9.07 -5.59
C ASN A 202 -10.70 7.62 -5.08
N ILE A 203 -9.56 7.23 -4.50
CA ILE A 203 -9.40 5.91 -3.87
C ILE A 203 -10.37 5.76 -2.70
N ALA A 204 -10.39 6.74 -1.78
CA ALA A 204 -11.21 6.67 -0.58
C ALA A 204 -12.71 6.62 -0.92
N ASP A 205 -13.16 7.47 -1.83
CA ASP A 205 -14.56 7.56 -2.25
C ASP A 205 -15.02 6.28 -2.96
N THR A 206 -14.21 5.79 -3.90
CA THR A 206 -14.53 4.54 -4.62
C THR A 206 -14.64 3.37 -3.66
N LEU A 207 -13.62 3.16 -2.81
CA LEU A 207 -13.61 2.03 -1.89
C LEU A 207 -14.67 2.15 -0.79
N SER A 208 -14.91 3.35 -0.27
CA SER A 208 -15.96 3.56 0.74
C SER A 208 -17.36 3.32 0.19
N THR A 209 -17.60 3.68 -1.07
CA THR A 209 -18.88 3.49 -1.74
C THR A 209 -19.14 2.02 -2.06
N GLU A 210 -18.16 1.33 -2.61
CA GLU A 210 -18.32 -0.07 -3.05
C GLU A 210 -18.37 -1.05 -1.87
N PHE A 211 -17.58 -0.80 -0.83
CA PHE A 211 -17.48 -1.73 0.30
C PHE A 211 -18.26 -1.31 1.55
N TYR A 212 -18.94 -0.15 1.51
CA TYR A 212 -19.69 0.41 2.65
C TYR A 212 -18.87 0.43 3.94
N THR A 213 -17.57 0.69 3.84
CA THR A 213 -16.64 0.69 4.97
C THR A 213 -15.86 1.98 5.05
N LYS A 214 -15.44 2.32 6.27
CA LYS A 214 -14.54 3.46 6.47
C LYS A 214 -13.15 3.11 5.94
N VAL A 215 -12.60 4.00 5.11
CA VAL A 215 -11.25 3.90 4.57
C VAL A 215 -10.42 5.07 5.07
N SER A 216 -9.22 4.83 5.54
CA SER A 216 -8.25 5.89 5.85
C SER A 216 -7.00 5.72 5.00
N ILE A 217 -6.44 6.84 4.53
CA ILE A 217 -5.28 6.85 3.63
C ILE A 217 -4.19 7.74 4.22
N GLY A 218 -3.02 7.14 4.47
CA GLY A 218 -1.79 7.85 4.78
C GLY A 218 -0.96 8.04 3.53
N ILE A 219 -0.47 9.25 3.31
CA ILE A 219 0.32 9.62 2.13
C ILE A 219 1.74 9.98 2.60
N SER A 220 2.77 9.41 1.96
CA SER A 220 4.17 9.71 2.23
C SER A 220 4.63 11.01 1.57
N THR A 221 5.89 11.39 1.78
CA THR A 221 6.61 12.28 0.88
C THR A 221 6.95 11.58 -0.44
N VAL A 222 7.23 12.36 -1.46
CA VAL A 222 7.77 11.86 -2.74
C VAL A 222 9.19 11.38 -2.53
N VAL A 223 9.53 10.24 -3.11
CA VAL A 223 10.89 9.68 -3.12
C VAL A 223 11.41 9.55 -4.54
N GLU A 224 12.70 9.82 -4.72
CA GLU A 224 13.38 9.79 -6.02
C GLU A 224 14.09 8.47 -6.28
N ASN A 225 14.28 7.66 -5.25
CA ASN A 225 14.99 6.41 -5.35
C ASN A 225 14.22 5.26 -4.68
N ILE A 226 14.23 4.11 -5.33
CA ILE A 226 13.53 2.91 -4.84
C ILE A 226 13.97 2.48 -3.43
N LYS A 227 15.22 2.69 -3.04
CA LYS A 227 15.74 2.39 -1.70
C LYS A 227 15.04 3.16 -0.59
N ASP A 228 14.45 4.32 -0.93
CA ASP A 228 13.76 5.18 0.03
C ASP A 228 12.28 4.78 0.24
N LEU A 229 11.78 3.76 -0.48
CA LEU A 229 10.39 3.31 -0.34
C LEU A 229 10.06 2.77 1.06
N ALA A 230 11.03 2.16 1.76
CA ALA A 230 10.85 1.74 3.17
C ALA A 230 10.59 2.95 4.08
N ARG A 231 11.33 4.05 3.88
CA ARG A 231 11.11 5.31 4.58
C ARG A 231 9.74 5.90 4.23
N ALA A 232 9.39 5.96 2.95
CA ALA A 232 8.09 6.47 2.50
C ALA A 232 6.92 5.67 3.10
N TYR A 233 7.04 4.36 3.17
CA TYR A 233 6.02 3.52 3.81
C TYR A 233 5.87 3.84 5.31
N LYS A 234 7.00 3.99 6.04
CA LYS A 234 6.98 4.41 7.45
C LYS A 234 6.35 5.80 7.63
N GLU A 235 6.61 6.73 6.71
CA GLU A 235 5.97 8.06 6.71
C GLU A 235 4.44 7.96 6.55
N ALA A 236 3.95 7.12 5.62
CA ALA A 236 2.52 6.89 5.44
C ALA A 236 1.87 6.24 6.67
N GLN A 237 2.57 5.32 7.36
CA GLN A 237 2.12 4.76 8.64
C GLN A 237 2.02 5.84 9.72
N VAL A 238 3.07 6.65 9.88
CA VAL A 238 3.09 7.76 10.84
C VAL A 238 2.00 8.77 10.53
N ALA A 239 1.72 9.04 9.23
CA ALA A 239 0.63 9.92 8.84
C ALA A 239 -0.71 9.46 9.40
N LEU A 240 -1.05 8.18 9.23
CA LEU A 240 -2.29 7.62 9.79
C LEU A 240 -2.32 7.64 11.32
N GLU A 241 -1.22 7.31 11.97
CA GLU A 241 -1.15 7.26 13.43
C GLU A 241 -1.25 8.64 14.08
N VAL A 242 -0.52 9.61 13.54
CA VAL A 242 -0.57 11.01 13.98
C VAL A 242 -1.93 11.63 13.65
N GLY A 243 -2.48 11.31 12.48
CA GLY A 243 -3.81 11.75 12.06
C GLY A 243 -4.91 11.30 13.00
N LYS A 244 -4.88 10.07 13.49
CA LYS A 244 -5.83 9.58 14.51
C LYS A 244 -5.83 10.43 15.79
N VAL A 245 -4.68 11.00 16.14
CA VAL A 245 -4.54 11.83 17.33
C VAL A 245 -4.95 13.26 17.07
N PHE A 246 -4.45 13.87 16.01
CA PHE A 246 -4.54 15.32 15.80
C PHE A 246 -5.61 15.74 14.79
N GLU A 247 -5.92 14.88 13.80
CA GLU A 247 -6.80 15.17 12.66
C GLU A 247 -7.98 14.17 12.62
N THR A 248 -8.67 14.00 13.76
CA THR A 248 -9.67 12.93 13.96
C THR A 248 -10.83 12.91 12.96
N GLU A 249 -11.12 14.02 12.29
CA GLU A 249 -12.20 14.16 11.31
C GLU A 249 -11.74 13.85 9.88
N LYS A 250 -10.43 13.80 9.64
CA LYS A 250 -9.89 13.53 8.31
C LYS A 250 -9.61 12.05 8.13
N ASN A 251 -9.96 11.53 6.97
CA ASN A 251 -9.65 10.17 6.57
C ASN A 251 -8.41 10.09 5.66
N ILE A 252 -8.00 11.21 5.07
CA ILE A 252 -6.81 11.31 4.20
C ILE A 252 -5.81 12.22 4.89
N ILE A 253 -4.65 11.68 5.20
CA ILE A 253 -3.59 12.36 5.97
C ILE A 253 -2.30 12.34 5.16
N ASN A 254 -1.83 13.52 4.80
CA ASN A 254 -0.53 13.68 4.15
C ASN A 254 0.55 13.92 5.22
N TYR A 255 1.63 13.14 5.17
CA TYR A 255 2.77 13.26 6.08
C TYR A 255 3.39 14.66 6.10
N GLU A 256 3.47 15.33 4.94
CA GLU A 256 4.00 16.70 4.83
C GLU A 256 3.19 17.72 5.65
N ASN A 257 1.87 17.49 5.78
CA ASN A 257 0.96 18.41 6.44
C ASN A 257 0.86 18.20 7.97
N LEU A 258 1.55 17.21 8.54
CA LEU A 258 1.47 16.90 9.97
C LEU A 258 2.11 17.96 10.87
N GLY A 259 3.03 18.76 10.34
CA GLY A 259 3.69 19.82 11.06
C GLY A 259 4.30 19.38 12.41
N ILE A 260 4.00 20.14 13.46
CA ILE A 260 4.46 19.89 14.82
C ILE A 260 3.93 18.57 15.40
N GLY A 261 2.77 18.08 14.93
CA GLY A 261 2.15 16.85 15.42
C GLY A 261 3.08 15.63 15.34
N ARG A 262 3.85 15.50 14.26
CA ARG A 262 4.81 14.41 14.10
C ARG A 262 5.98 14.45 15.09
N LEU A 263 6.41 15.64 15.49
CA LEU A 263 7.46 15.80 16.51
C LEU A 263 6.93 15.38 17.88
N ILE A 264 5.74 15.88 18.25
CA ILE A 264 5.11 15.53 19.52
C ILE A 264 4.85 14.03 19.63
N TYR A 265 4.42 13.39 18.53
CA TYR A 265 4.14 11.96 18.51
C TYR A 265 5.39 11.09 18.79
N GLN A 266 6.58 11.61 18.50
CA GLN A 266 7.86 10.92 18.74
C GLN A 266 8.44 11.18 20.13
N LEU A 267 7.88 12.14 20.90
CA LEU A 267 8.39 12.45 22.22
C LEU A 267 8.03 11.35 23.24
N PRO A 268 8.95 11.03 24.16
CA PRO A 268 8.65 10.18 25.31
C PRO A 268 7.50 10.77 26.14
N THR A 269 6.58 9.92 26.59
CA THR A 269 5.43 10.36 27.41
C THR A 269 5.85 11.06 28.69
N THR A 270 6.94 10.61 29.32
CA THR A 270 7.52 11.24 30.51
C THR A 270 7.93 12.69 30.26
N LEU A 271 8.57 12.96 29.10
CA LEU A 271 8.92 14.32 28.71
C LEU A 271 7.68 15.19 28.47
N CYS A 272 6.67 14.61 27.84
CA CYS A 272 5.37 15.27 27.65
C CYS A 272 4.68 15.63 28.96
N GLU A 273 4.68 14.75 29.95
CA GLU A 273 4.12 14.97 31.28
C GLU A 273 4.89 16.07 32.04
N MET A 274 6.22 16.01 32.01
CA MET A 274 7.06 17.06 32.64
C MET A 274 6.78 18.43 32.00
N PHE A 275 6.70 18.50 30.69
CA PHE A 275 6.40 19.75 29.96
C PHE A 275 5.04 20.33 30.39
N LEU A 276 4.01 19.49 30.45
CA LEU A 276 2.69 19.98 30.94
C LEU A 276 2.72 20.50 32.39
N GLN A 277 3.46 19.85 33.29
CA GLN A 277 3.63 20.31 34.68
C GLN A 277 4.36 21.65 34.76
N GLU A 278 5.36 21.86 33.89
CA GLU A 278 6.09 23.13 33.83
C GLU A 278 5.25 24.27 33.26
N VAL A 279 4.49 24.00 32.20
CA VAL A 279 3.65 25.01 31.54
C VAL A 279 2.48 25.42 32.40
N PHE A 280 1.83 24.48 33.11
CA PHE A 280 0.61 24.73 33.90
C PHE A 280 0.83 24.72 35.42
N LYS A 281 1.92 25.34 35.88
CA LYS A 281 2.23 25.47 37.32
C LYS A 281 1.14 26.11 38.16
N LYS A 282 0.32 27.00 37.58
CA LYS A 282 -0.69 27.79 38.28
C LYS A 282 -2.11 27.27 38.18
N GLY A 283 -2.33 26.24 37.34
CA GLY A 283 -3.67 25.66 37.19
C GLY A 283 -3.65 24.61 36.08
N SER A 284 -4.46 23.56 36.22
CA SER A 284 -4.50 22.48 35.24
C SER A 284 -5.40 22.84 34.04
N LEU A 285 -5.09 22.29 32.88
CA LEU A 285 -5.99 22.34 31.71
C LEU A 285 -7.39 21.78 32.01
N GLU A 286 -7.48 20.93 33.01
CA GLU A 286 -8.74 20.31 33.48
C GLU A 286 -9.65 21.31 34.17
N SER A 287 -9.13 22.46 34.67
CA SER A 287 -9.91 23.56 35.23
C SER A 287 -10.59 24.42 34.15
N LEU A 288 -10.28 24.23 32.88
CA LEU A 288 -10.87 24.99 31.78
C LEU A 288 -12.20 24.34 31.34
N ASP A 289 -13.27 25.13 31.43
CA ASP A 289 -14.58 24.72 30.96
C ASP A 289 -14.63 24.59 29.45
N ARG A 290 -15.64 23.88 28.93
CA ARG A 290 -15.83 23.62 27.51
C ARG A 290 -15.89 24.90 26.66
N GLU A 291 -16.53 25.94 27.19
CA GLU A 291 -16.66 27.24 26.54
C GLU A 291 -15.28 27.92 26.35
N THR A 292 -14.46 27.85 27.40
CA THR A 292 -13.08 28.35 27.35
C THR A 292 -12.23 27.60 26.32
N LEU A 293 -12.32 26.26 26.30
CA LEU A 293 -11.60 25.44 25.29
C LEU A 293 -12.05 25.77 23.87
N MET A 294 -13.37 25.94 23.63
CA MET A 294 -13.86 26.37 22.30
C MET A 294 -13.34 27.76 21.92
N THR A 295 -13.26 28.67 22.90
CA THR A 295 -12.73 30.02 22.68
C THR A 295 -11.26 29.97 22.29
N ILE A 296 -10.44 29.14 22.95
CA ILE A 296 -9.03 28.94 22.65
C ILE A 296 -8.84 28.36 21.24
N GLN A 297 -9.60 27.30 20.93
CA GLN A 297 -9.54 26.66 19.62
C GLN A 297 -9.89 27.65 18.50
N CYS A 298 -11.00 28.35 18.62
CA CYS A 298 -11.43 29.34 17.64
C CYS A 298 -10.42 30.49 17.51
N PHE A 299 -9.77 30.88 18.60
CA PHE A 299 -8.74 31.93 18.59
C PHE A 299 -7.48 31.50 17.83
N PHE A 300 -7.02 30.27 17.99
CA PHE A 300 -5.93 29.70 17.21
C PHE A 300 -6.28 29.52 15.73
N GLU A 301 -7.50 29.03 15.39
CA GLU A 301 -7.98 28.88 14.03
C GLU A 301 -8.08 30.20 13.25
N ASN A 302 -8.26 31.31 13.97
CA ASN A 302 -8.30 32.66 13.40
C ASN A 302 -6.97 33.43 13.57
N ASN A 303 -5.84 32.72 13.66
CA ASN A 303 -4.51 33.30 13.71
C ASN A 303 -4.34 34.38 14.80
N LEU A 304 -4.90 34.14 15.99
CA LEU A 304 -4.88 35.05 17.16
C LEU A 304 -5.57 36.41 16.90
N ASN A 305 -6.47 36.47 15.91
CA ASN A 305 -7.19 37.69 15.59
C ASN A 305 -8.45 37.82 16.42
N VAL A 306 -8.45 38.77 17.36
CA VAL A 306 -9.56 39.03 18.29
C VAL A 306 -10.86 39.38 17.54
N SER A 307 -10.81 40.18 16.48
CA SER A 307 -11.99 40.63 15.75
C SER A 307 -12.63 39.50 14.94
N GLU A 308 -11.82 38.67 14.28
CA GLU A 308 -12.31 37.50 13.52
C GLU A 308 -12.91 36.45 14.48
N THR A 309 -12.20 36.16 15.56
CA THR A 309 -12.66 35.20 16.56
C THR A 309 -13.97 35.62 17.22
N SER A 310 -14.13 36.91 17.57
CA SER A 310 -15.37 37.40 18.17
C SER A 310 -16.56 37.26 17.18
N ARG A 311 -16.36 37.52 15.88
CA ARG A 311 -17.38 37.30 14.85
C ARG A 311 -17.75 35.82 14.74
N LYS A 312 -16.78 34.94 14.66
CA LYS A 312 -17.03 33.48 14.56
C LYS A 312 -17.71 32.88 15.78
N LEU A 313 -17.39 33.39 16.98
CA LEU A 313 -18.05 32.95 18.23
C LEU A 313 -19.38 33.66 18.49
N PHE A 314 -19.79 34.59 17.65
CA PHE A 314 -21.00 35.41 17.82
C PHE A 314 -21.02 36.16 19.18
N VAL A 315 -19.87 36.65 19.61
CA VAL A 315 -19.75 37.42 20.88
C VAL A 315 -19.20 38.82 20.62
N HIS A 316 -19.51 39.77 21.52
CA HIS A 316 -18.93 41.08 21.48
C HIS A 316 -17.41 41.00 21.72
N ARG A 317 -16.61 41.85 21.06
CA ARG A 317 -15.16 41.90 21.21
C ARG A 317 -14.70 41.97 22.68
N ASN A 318 -15.36 42.76 23.48
CA ASN A 318 -15.03 42.93 24.91
C ASN A 318 -15.26 41.62 25.69
N THR A 319 -16.26 40.83 25.34
CA THR A 319 -16.51 39.51 25.92
C THR A 319 -15.39 38.55 25.60
N LEU A 320 -14.91 38.55 24.34
CA LEU A 320 -13.75 37.75 23.98
C LEU A 320 -12.49 38.16 24.75
N VAL A 321 -12.20 39.45 24.84
CA VAL A 321 -11.05 39.98 25.60
C VAL A 321 -11.16 39.53 27.08
N TYR A 322 -12.35 39.61 27.69
CA TYR A 322 -12.58 39.12 29.05
C TYR A 322 -12.30 37.61 29.17
N ARG A 323 -12.72 36.81 28.19
CA ARG A 323 -12.43 35.37 28.19
C ARG A 323 -10.94 35.08 28.08
N LEU A 324 -10.21 35.79 27.20
CA LEU A 324 -8.75 35.68 27.10
C LEU A 324 -8.04 36.07 28.40
N GLU A 325 -8.50 37.11 29.09
CA GLU A 325 -7.98 37.51 30.37
C GLU A 325 -8.27 36.46 31.47
N LYS A 326 -9.45 35.83 31.46
CA LYS A 326 -9.76 34.68 32.30
C LYS A 326 -8.79 33.53 32.10
N ILE A 327 -8.48 33.19 30.82
CA ILE A 327 -7.51 32.14 30.48
C ILE A 327 -6.12 32.49 31.02
N ARG A 328 -5.68 33.73 30.85
CA ARG A 328 -4.41 34.23 31.42
C ARG A 328 -4.34 34.07 32.93
N LYS A 329 -5.41 34.44 33.63
CA LYS A 329 -5.50 34.29 35.13
C LYS A 329 -5.44 32.84 35.57
N LEU A 330 -6.07 31.91 34.83
CA LEU A 330 -6.12 30.51 35.19
C LEU A 330 -4.81 29.77 34.86
N THR A 331 -4.17 30.09 33.73
CA THR A 331 -3.01 29.35 33.21
C THR A 331 -1.68 30.06 33.39
N GLY A 332 -1.70 31.38 33.58
CA GLY A 332 -0.51 32.22 33.57
C GLY A 332 -0.05 32.63 32.17
N LEU A 333 -0.69 32.14 31.09
CA LEU A 333 -0.33 32.38 29.73
C LEU A 333 -1.28 33.35 29.04
N ASP A 334 -0.77 34.47 28.51
CA ASP A 334 -1.56 35.40 27.71
C ASP A 334 -1.52 34.99 26.24
N LEU A 335 -2.62 34.44 25.72
CA LEU A 335 -2.71 33.95 24.34
C LEU A 335 -2.61 35.05 23.29
N ARG A 336 -2.58 36.33 23.66
CA ARG A 336 -2.33 37.46 22.75
C ARG A 336 -0.83 37.69 22.52
N GLU A 337 0.02 37.12 23.37
CA GLU A 337 1.46 37.08 23.22
C GLU A 337 1.89 35.84 22.47
N PHE A 338 2.67 36.01 21.40
CA PHE A 338 3.00 34.93 20.46
C PHE A 338 3.68 33.73 21.13
N GLU A 339 4.68 33.97 21.99
CA GLU A 339 5.40 32.92 22.71
C GLU A 339 4.48 32.12 23.66
N HIS A 340 3.60 32.81 24.36
CA HIS A 340 2.61 32.17 25.23
C HIS A 340 1.58 31.38 24.43
N ALA A 341 1.15 31.91 23.29
CA ALA A 341 0.20 31.23 22.40
C ALA A 341 0.80 29.94 21.82
N ILE A 342 2.05 29.96 21.35
CA ILE A 342 2.75 28.76 20.88
C ILE A 342 2.88 27.74 22.00
N THR A 343 3.39 28.15 23.17
CA THR A 343 3.55 27.26 24.33
C THR A 343 2.24 26.61 24.69
N PHE A 344 1.14 27.36 24.72
CA PHE A 344 -0.18 26.86 25.04
C PHE A 344 -0.69 25.87 23.96
N LYS A 345 -0.51 26.20 22.67
CA LYS A 345 -0.91 25.32 21.56
C LYS A 345 -0.17 23.99 21.61
N VAL A 346 1.14 24.03 21.82
CA VAL A 346 1.96 22.81 21.98
C VAL A 346 1.47 22.00 23.18
N ALA A 347 1.18 22.65 24.31
CA ALA A 347 0.68 21.98 25.51
C ALA A 347 -0.68 21.30 25.26
N LEU A 348 -1.60 21.92 24.52
CA LEU A 348 -2.86 21.28 24.13
C LEU A 348 -2.62 20.04 23.24
N MET A 349 -1.68 20.12 22.31
CA MET A 349 -1.33 19.00 21.45
C MET A 349 -0.69 17.87 22.26
N VAL A 350 0.24 18.18 23.15
CA VAL A 350 0.86 17.21 24.07
C VAL A 350 -0.20 16.51 24.92
N LYS A 351 -1.16 17.26 25.49
CA LYS A 351 -2.27 16.68 26.26
C LYS A 351 -3.14 15.74 25.42
N LYS A 352 -3.46 16.14 24.16
CA LYS A 352 -4.22 15.31 23.22
C LYS A 352 -3.47 14.01 22.90
N TYR A 353 -2.16 14.09 22.72
CA TYR A 353 -1.29 12.95 22.51
C TYR A 353 -1.27 11.99 23.71
N LEU A 354 -1.08 12.49 24.92
CA LEU A 354 -1.10 11.68 26.13
C LEU A 354 -2.45 10.98 26.34
N ASN A 355 -3.55 11.68 26.09
CA ASN A 355 -4.90 11.11 26.20
C ASN A 355 -5.19 10.01 25.14
N SER A 356 -4.47 10.01 24.03
CA SER A 356 -4.63 9.00 22.98
C SER A 356 -3.86 7.69 23.26
N LYS A 357 -2.91 7.71 24.20
CA LYS A 357 -2.18 6.51 24.60
C LYS A 357 -3.03 5.68 25.57
N PRO A 358 -3.11 4.35 25.38
CA PRO A 358 -3.73 3.50 26.37
C PRO A 358 -2.98 3.65 27.70
N ILE A 359 -3.73 3.82 28.79
CA ILE A 359 -3.17 3.84 30.13
C ILE A 359 -2.42 2.52 30.32
N LYS A 360 -1.09 2.57 30.40
CA LYS A 360 -0.31 1.41 30.83
C LYS A 360 -0.55 1.26 32.32
N PHE A 361 -1.36 0.26 32.68
CA PHE A 361 -1.46 -0.23 34.06
C PHE A 361 -0.22 -1.02 34.44
#